data_d200fbf99fa489bfda2970e2ba88b3a7
#
_entry.id   d200fbf99fa489bfda2970e2ba88b3a7
#
_cell.length_a   1.000
_cell.length_b   1.000
_cell.length_c   1.000
_cell.angle_alpha   90.00
_cell.angle_beta   90.00
_cell.angle_gamma   90.00
#
_symmetry.space_group_name_H-M   'P 1'
#
loop_
_entity.id
_entity.type
_entity.pdbx_description
1 polymer ?
#
loop_
_entity_poly.entity_id
_entity_poly.type
_entity_poly.pdbx_seq_one_letter_code
_entity_poly.pdbx_strand_id
1 'polypeptide(L)' 'MKQILVTGCRGQLGNELQLLAPQYADTCRFHFTDREELDITDRRAVFDFIESHSIAIVINCAA' A
#
# COMPACT_ATOMS: atom_id res chain seq x y z
N MET A 1 14.35 -4.71 4.69
CA MET A 1 13.37 -4.46 3.60
C MET A 1 12.32 -3.47 4.06
N LYS A 2 12.10 -2.43 3.29
CA LYS A 2 11.12 -1.40 3.63
C LYS A 2 9.70 -1.86 3.31
N GLN A 3 8.80 -1.71 4.26
CA GLN A 3 7.40 -2.08 4.08
C GLN A 3 6.63 -0.85 3.63
N ILE A 4 5.96 -0.95 2.50
CA ILE A 4 5.25 0.17 1.88
C ILE A 4 3.79 -0.21 1.67
N LEU A 5 2.89 0.60 2.23
CA LEU A 5 1.45 0.44 2.02
C LEU A 5 1.02 1.32 0.85
N VAL A 6 0.36 0.73 -0.13
CA VAL A 6 -0.23 1.48 -1.24
C VAL A 6 -1.75 1.34 -1.14
N THR A 7 -2.44 2.46 -1.05
CA THR A 7 -3.90 2.48 -1.05
C THR A 7 -4.42 2.96 -2.40
N GLY A 8 -5.62 2.53 -2.80
CA GLY A 8 -6.18 2.87 -4.09
C GLY A 8 -5.45 2.22 -5.25
N CYS A 9 -5.03 0.98 -5.08
CA CYS A 9 -4.13 0.31 -6.01
C CYS A 9 -4.77 -0.03 -7.37
N ARG A 10 -6.09 -0.01 -7.47
CA ARG A 10 -6.79 -0.31 -8.72
C ARG A 10 -6.97 0.90 -9.62
N GLY A 11 -6.59 2.09 -9.15
CA GLY A 11 -6.57 3.27 -9.99
C GLY A 11 -5.37 3.28 -10.95
N GLN A 12 -5.30 4.29 -11.78
CA GLN A 12 -4.25 4.39 -12.80
C GLN A 12 -2.85 4.42 -12.19
N LEU A 13 -2.64 5.27 -11.19
CA LEU A 13 -1.33 5.39 -10.54
C LEU A 13 -0.97 4.10 -9.79
N GLY A 14 -1.94 3.51 -9.11
CA GLY A 14 -1.71 2.25 -8.41
C GLY A 14 -1.33 1.12 -9.35
N ASN A 15 -1.96 1.04 -10.52
CA ASN A 15 -1.61 0.04 -11.52
C ASN A 15 -0.18 0.22 -12.01
N GLU A 16 0.25 1.45 -12.24
CA GLU A 16 1.63 1.72 -12.65
C GLU A 16 2.63 1.33 -11.57
N LEU A 17 2.32 1.60 -10.31
CA LEU A 17 3.17 1.19 -9.20
C LEU A 17 3.29 -0.34 -9.12
N GLN A 18 2.20 -1.06 -9.40
CA GLN A 18 2.25 -2.52 -9.42
C GLN A 18 3.19 -3.05 -10.49
N LEU A 19 3.26 -2.36 -11.63
CA LEU A 19 4.19 -2.74 -12.70
C LEU A 19 5.65 -2.47 -12.32
N LEU A 20 5.88 -1.42 -11.53
CA LEU A 20 7.23 -1.04 -11.11
C LEU A 20 7.72 -1.84 -9.90
N ALA A 21 6.82 -2.31 -9.06
CA ALA A 21 7.18 -2.94 -7.80
C ALA A 21 8.20 -4.09 -7.92
N PRO A 22 8.12 -4.98 -8.93
CA PRO A 22 9.11 -6.05 -9.04
C PRO A 22 10.55 -5.57 -9.15
N GLN A 23 10.77 -4.36 -9.68
CA GLN A 23 12.11 -3.80 -9.81
C GLN A 23 12.73 -3.45 -8.45
N TYR A 24 11.92 -3.32 -7.41
CA TYR A 24 12.35 -2.94 -6.06
C TYR A 24 12.18 -4.07 -5.05
N ALA A 25 11.94 -5.30 -5.54
CA ALA A 25 11.65 -6.44 -4.66
C ALA A 25 12.77 -6.75 -3.68
N ASP A 26 14.01 -6.38 -3.98
CA ASP A 26 15.16 -6.61 -3.12
C ASP A 26 15.22 -5.63 -1.94
N THR A 27 14.63 -4.45 -2.07
CA THR A 27 14.72 -3.38 -1.07
C THR A 27 13.39 -3.01 -0.44
N CYS A 28 12.28 -3.27 -1.13
CA CYS A 28 10.95 -2.86 -0.70
C CYS A 28 9.95 -3.99 -0.83
N ARG A 29 9.02 -4.03 0.13
CA ARG A 29 7.87 -4.89 0.04
C ARG A 29 6.62 -4.03 -0.02
N PHE A 30 5.88 -4.16 -1.12
CA PHE A 30 4.66 -3.39 -1.34
C PHE A 30 3.44 -4.18 -0.91
N HIS A 31 2.55 -3.52 -0.19
CA HIS A 31 1.24 -4.04 0.18
C HIS A 31 0.20 -3.25 -0.61
N PHE A 32 -0.24 -3.81 -1.72
CA PHE A 32 -1.22 -3.15 -2.57
C PHE A 32 -2.62 -3.41 -2.06
N THR A 33 -3.31 -2.34 -1.72
CA THR A 33 -4.67 -2.42 -1.19
C THR A 33 -5.60 -1.48 -1.93
N ASP A 34 -6.86 -1.87 -2.01
CA ASP A 34 -7.93 -0.97 -2.39
C ASP A 34 -9.02 -1.05 -1.32
N ARG A 35 -10.15 -0.42 -1.58
CA ARG A 35 -11.21 -0.29 -0.58
C ARG A 35 -11.64 -1.63 0.01
N GLU A 36 -11.66 -2.68 -0.79
CA GLU A 36 -12.06 -4.01 -0.34
C GLU A 36 -11.09 -4.62 0.66
N GLU A 37 -9.80 -4.41 0.45
CA GLU A 37 -8.76 -4.93 1.33
C GLU A 37 -8.56 -4.05 2.56
N LEU A 38 -8.62 -2.74 2.37
CA LEU A 38 -8.40 -1.78 3.44
C LEU A 38 -9.15 -0.49 3.12
N ASP A 39 -10.21 -0.22 3.89
CA ASP A 39 -10.98 1.01 3.76
C ASP A 39 -10.24 2.14 4.47
N ILE A 40 -9.73 3.11 3.71
CA ILE A 40 -8.96 4.22 4.26
C ILE A 40 -9.78 5.15 5.15
N THR A 41 -11.11 5.07 5.09
CA THR A 41 -11.98 5.84 5.98
C THR A 41 -12.12 5.19 7.36
N ASP A 42 -11.73 3.93 7.48
CA ASP A 42 -11.70 3.22 8.76
C ASP A 42 -10.33 3.43 9.41
N ARG A 43 -10.26 4.45 10.27
CA ARG A 43 -9.00 4.84 10.90
C ARG A 43 -8.36 3.70 11.70
N ARG A 44 -9.17 2.94 12.43
CA ARG A 44 -8.67 1.83 13.24
C ARG A 44 -8.04 0.75 12.37
N ALA A 45 -8.70 0.41 11.26
CA ALA A 45 -8.18 -0.60 10.34
C ALA A 45 -6.86 -0.16 9.73
N VAL A 46 -6.72 1.13 9.39
CA VAL A 46 -5.48 1.66 8.82
C VAL A 46 -4.34 1.59 9.85
N PHE A 47 -4.59 2.02 11.08
CA PHE A 47 -3.58 1.95 12.14
C PHE A 47 -3.15 0.51 12.42
N ASP A 48 -4.11 -0.40 12.50
CA ASP A 48 -3.81 -1.81 12.77
C ASP A 48 -2.98 -2.41 11.64
N PHE A 49 -3.25 -2.05 10.40
CA PHE A 49 -2.47 -2.51 9.25
C PHE A 49 -1.04 -2.00 9.34
N ILE A 50 -0.88 -0.70 9.61
CA ILE A 50 0.44 -0.08 9.71
C ILE A 50 1.26 -0.74 10.81
N GLU A 51 0.68 -0.98 11.97
CA GLU A 51 1.39 -1.62 13.08
C GLU A 51 1.73 -3.07 12.80
N SER A 52 0.74 -3.84 12.34
CA SER A 52 0.94 -5.29 12.18
C SER A 52 1.92 -5.63 11.05
N HIS A 53 2.07 -4.77 10.07
CA HIS A 53 3.00 -4.98 8.95
C HIS A 53 4.26 -4.13 9.05
N SER A 54 4.42 -3.37 10.11
CA SER A 54 5.57 -2.47 10.31
C SER A 54 5.77 -1.54 9.12
N ILE A 55 4.70 -0.93 8.66
CA ILE A 55 4.72 -0.07 7.48
C ILE A 55 5.58 1.17 7.74
N ALA A 56 6.53 1.45 6.86
CA ALA A 56 7.40 2.62 6.94
C ALA A 56 6.90 3.77 6.08
N ILE A 57 6.24 3.47 4.95
CA ILE A 57 5.81 4.47 3.98
C ILE A 57 4.39 4.15 3.54
N VAL A 58 3.55 5.17 3.44
CA VAL A 58 2.20 5.03 2.89
C VAL A 58 2.11 5.87 1.62
N ILE A 59 1.73 5.23 0.52
CA ILE A 59 1.46 5.92 -0.74
C ILE A 59 -0.04 5.84 -0.99
N ASN A 60 -0.70 6.99 -0.96
CA ASN A 60 -2.14 7.07 -1.15
C ASN A 60 -2.45 7.40 -2.60
N CYS A 61 -2.91 6.40 -3.36
CA CYS A 61 -3.34 6.54 -4.75
C CYS A 61 -4.87 6.70 -4.87
N ALA A 62 -5.58 6.67 -3.76
CA ALA A 62 -7.02 6.84 -3.77
C ALA A 62 -7.37 8.29 -4.09
N ALA A 63 -8.30 8.48 -4.99
CA ALA A 63 -8.74 9.81 -5.40
C ALA A 63 -9.69 10.43 -4.39
#